data_efe4e9d981d977f51805681e21439f6e
#
_entry.id   efe4e9d981d977f51805681e21439f6e
#
_cell.length_a   1.000
_cell.length_b   1.000
_cell.length_c   1.000
_cell.angle_alpha   90.00
_cell.angle_beta   90.00
_cell.angle_gamma   90.00
#
_symmetry.space_group_name_H-M   'P 1'
#
loop_
_entity.id
_entity.type
_entity.pdbx_description
1 polymer ?
#
loop_
_entity_poly.entity_id
_entity_poly.type
_entity_poly.pdbx_seq_one_letter_code
_entity_poly.pdbx_strand_id
1 'polypeptide(L)'
;SVMGKFDLSSAKIKERFVGDIHFDDDWQIGLIVGNSGTGKTTIAKELFPDSYVTNFEYKEESILDDFPKEVSIDQITRTFNSVGFSSPPSWLKPYSVLSNGQKMRVDLATSLLQDEALIVFDEFTSVVDREVAKIGSHAIQKAIRRTDKKFIAVGCHFDVEDWLLPDWIFNTMELFVVFVAYCLFHIL
;
A
#
# COMPACT_ATOMS: atom_id res chain seq x y z
N SER A 1 -27.25 -20.44 18.35
CA SER A 1 -26.07 -19.57 18.33
C SER A 1 -24.85 -20.40 17.93
N VAL A 2 -24.08 -19.94 16.94
CA VAL A 2 -22.88 -20.63 16.45
C VAL A 2 -21.78 -20.71 17.52
N MET A 3 -21.72 -19.73 18.43
CA MET A 3 -20.75 -19.68 19.54
C MET A 3 -20.82 -20.89 20.49
N GLY A 4 -22.02 -21.41 20.77
CA GLY A 4 -22.19 -22.56 21.69
C GLY A 4 -21.75 -23.91 21.11
N LYS A 5 -21.52 -23.99 19.78
CA LYS A 5 -21.08 -25.24 19.15
C LYS A 5 -19.55 -25.44 19.12
N PHE A 6 -18.79 -24.38 19.39
CA PHE A 6 -17.32 -24.39 19.32
C PHE A 6 -16.66 -24.05 20.65
N ASP A 7 -17.41 -23.98 21.73
CA ASP A 7 -16.92 -23.66 23.09
C ASP A 7 -16.02 -22.40 23.13
N LEU A 8 -16.38 -21.41 22.30
CA LEU A 8 -15.68 -20.14 22.23
C LEU A 8 -16.06 -19.29 23.43
N SER A 9 -15.22 -19.24 24.43
CA SER A 9 -15.32 -18.29 25.52
C SER A 9 -15.15 -16.87 24.96
N SER A 10 -15.97 -15.92 25.44
CA SER A 10 -15.93 -14.51 25.05
C SER A 10 -14.73 -13.73 25.61
N ALA A 11 -13.67 -14.39 26.00
CA ALA A 11 -12.43 -13.76 26.42
C ALA A 11 -11.79 -13.16 25.15
N LYS A 12 -12.04 -11.86 24.90
CA LYS A 12 -11.25 -11.06 23.98
C LYS A 12 -9.84 -10.99 24.55
N ILE A 13 -8.94 -11.83 24.02
CA ILE A 13 -7.52 -11.69 24.28
C ILE A 13 -7.14 -10.36 23.60
N LYS A 14 -7.00 -9.31 24.39
CA LYS A 14 -6.40 -8.06 23.96
C LYS A 14 -4.90 -8.24 24.09
N GLU A 15 -4.24 -8.56 23.00
CA GLU A 15 -2.80 -8.37 22.92
C GLU A 15 -2.53 -6.88 22.90
N ARG A 16 -1.78 -6.38 23.91
CA ARG A 16 -1.39 -5.00 24.01
C ARG A 16 0.08 -4.89 23.65
N PHE A 17 0.36 -4.30 22.51
CA PHE A 17 1.70 -3.89 22.14
C PHE A 17 2.00 -2.54 22.79
N VAL A 18 3.14 -2.43 23.45
CA VAL A 18 3.63 -1.17 24.04
C VAL A 18 5.05 -0.97 23.54
N GLY A 19 5.25 0.08 22.78
CA GLY A 19 6.57 0.46 22.26
C GLY A 19 6.50 1.86 21.66
N ASP A 20 7.60 2.58 21.76
CA ASP A 20 7.79 3.86 21.09
C ASP A 20 8.57 3.61 19.81
N ILE A 21 8.00 3.96 18.67
CA ILE A 21 8.66 3.89 17.37
C ILE A 21 9.07 5.30 16.99
N HIS A 22 10.37 5.54 16.93
CA HIS A 22 10.92 6.80 16.43
C HIS A 22 11.30 6.62 14.96
N PHE A 23 10.73 7.44 14.11
CA PHE A 23 11.10 7.52 12.71
C PHE A 23 11.98 8.76 12.52
N ASP A 24 13.15 8.57 11.91
CA ASP A 24 13.90 9.71 11.39
C ASP A 24 13.08 10.39 10.29
N ASP A 25 13.23 11.71 10.12
CA ASP A 25 12.41 12.45 9.12
C ASP A 25 12.77 12.12 7.67
N ASP A 26 13.94 11.55 7.43
CA ASP A 26 14.54 11.35 6.10
C ASP A 26 14.23 9.96 5.50
N TRP A 27 12.95 9.61 5.45
CA TRP A 27 12.47 8.41 4.78
C TRP A 27 11.32 8.72 3.83
N GLN A 28 11.14 7.90 2.80
CA GLN A 28 10.01 7.98 1.88
C GLN A 28 9.16 6.73 1.83
N ILE A 29 9.75 5.54 2.04
CA ILE A 29 9.05 4.27 1.90
C ILE A 29 9.21 3.46 3.17
N GLY A 30 8.09 3.05 3.75
CA GLY A 30 8.01 2.13 4.87
C GLY A 30 7.32 0.83 4.52
N LEU A 31 7.62 -0.23 5.25
CA LEU A 31 6.97 -1.53 5.14
C LEU A 31 6.56 -2.04 6.52
N ILE A 32 5.26 -2.32 6.68
CA ILE A 32 4.73 -3.06 7.83
C ILE A 32 4.38 -4.47 7.34
N VAL A 33 5.11 -5.47 7.81
CA VAL A 33 4.99 -6.86 7.33
C VAL A 33 4.84 -7.85 8.48
N GLY A 34 4.18 -8.97 8.21
CA GLY A 34 3.99 -10.08 9.15
C GLY A 34 2.84 -10.98 8.74
N ASN A 35 2.67 -12.09 9.41
CA ASN A 35 1.63 -13.06 9.09
C ASN A 35 0.22 -12.47 9.19
N SER A 36 -0.76 -13.12 8.56
CA SER A 36 -2.16 -12.73 8.71
C SER A 36 -2.60 -12.81 10.18
N GLY A 37 -3.35 -11.83 10.65
CA GLY A 37 -3.85 -11.78 12.04
C GLY A 37 -2.86 -11.22 13.07
N THR A 38 -1.66 -10.78 12.71
CA THR A 38 -0.66 -10.22 13.65
C THR A 38 -0.88 -8.74 14.02
N GLY A 39 -2.01 -8.16 13.61
CA GLY A 39 -2.37 -6.78 14.01
C GLY A 39 -1.77 -5.68 13.12
N LYS A 40 -1.19 -5.99 11.96
CA LYS A 40 -0.62 -5.00 11.02
C LYS A 40 -1.53 -3.81 10.75
N THR A 41 -2.77 -4.08 10.34
CA THR A 41 -3.80 -3.07 10.07
C THR A 41 -4.07 -2.19 11.30
N THR A 42 -4.14 -2.79 12.49
CA THR A 42 -4.35 -2.05 13.74
C THR A 42 -3.17 -1.14 14.04
N ILE A 43 -1.96 -1.67 13.93
CA ILE A 43 -0.73 -0.91 14.13
C ILE A 43 -0.63 0.26 13.13
N ALA A 44 -0.91 0.00 11.85
CA ALA A 44 -0.88 1.04 10.83
C ALA A 44 -1.89 2.17 11.12
N LYS A 45 -3.11 1.83 11.56
CA LYS A 45 -4.14 2.81 11.94
C LYS A 45 -3.78 3.59 13.20
N GLU A 46 -3.16 2.97 14.18
CA GLU A 46 -2.74 3.63 15.41
C GLU A 46 -1.57 4.59 15.17
N LEU A 47 -0.61 4.19 14.32
CA LEU A 47 0.56 5.01 14.02
C LEU A 47 0.25 6.15 13.03
N PHE A 48 -0.66 5.92 12.08
CA PHE A 48 -0.91 6.83 10.96
C PHE A 48 -2.41 6.99 10.67
N PRO A 49 -3.21 7.45 11.65
CA PRO A 49 -4.68 7.45 11.54
C PRO A 49 -5.20 8.31 10.39
N ASP A 50 -4.57 9.46 10.13
CA ASP A 50 -5.01 10.43 9.12
C ASP A 50 -4.55 10.09 7.69
N SER A 51 -3.62 9.15 7.56
CA SER A 51 -2.98 8.80 6.27
C SER A 51 -3.36 7.40 5.77
N TYR A 52 -4.24 6.72 6.52
CA TYR A 52 -4.65 5.37 6.19
C TYR A 52 -5.61 5.37 5.02
N VAL A 53 -5.20 4.78 3.92
CA VAL A 53 -6.03 4.65 2.73
C VAL A 53 -7.05 3.53 2.94
N THR A 54 -8.31 3.91 2.98
CA THR A 54 -9.46 3.01 2.96
C THR A 54 -9.98 2.86 1.53
N ASN A 55 -10.93 1.97 1.33
CA ASN A 55 -11.50 1.66 0.02
C ASN A 55 -11.88 2.91 -0.77
N PHE A 56 -11.36 3.02 -1.99
CA PHE A 56 -11.84 3.99 -2.96
C PHE A 56 -13.20 3.57 -3.51
N GLU A 57 -14.07 4.53 -3.73
CA GLU A 57 -15.35 4.30 -4.41
C GLU A 57 -15.22 4.67 -5.88
N TYR A 58 -15.44 3.68 -6.74
CA TYR A 58 -15.49 3.84 -8.19
C TYR A 58 -16.90 3.55 -8.66
N LYS A 59 -17.56 4.50 -9.31
CA LYS A 59 -18.99 4.45 -9.64
C LYS A 59 -19.28 4.66 -11.13
N GLU A 60 -18.32 5.24 -11.85
CA GLU A 60 -18.51 5.63 -13.23
C GLU A 60 -18.32 4.46 -14.23
N GLU A 61 -18.75 4.67 -15.45
CA GLU A 61 -18.59 3.69 -16.54
C GLU A 61 -17.15 3.62 -17.06
N SER A 62 -16.33 4.61 -16.74
CA SER A 62 -14.92 4.70 -17.09
C SER A 62 -14.12 5.12 -15.86
N ILE A 63 -12.98 4.45 -15.63
CA ILE A 63 -12.10 4.83 -14.53
C ILE A 63 -11.65 6.29 -14.64
N LEU A 64 -11.47 6.81 -15.86
CA LEU A 64 -11.07 8.20 -16.06
C LEU A 64 -12.10 9.19 -15.52
N ASP A 65 -13.37 8.81 -15.53
CA ASP A 65 -14.47 9.66 -15.07
C ASP A 65 -14.66 9.61 -13.53
N ASP A 66 -14.05 8.61 -12.86
CA ASP A 66 -14.03 8.51 -11.39
C ASP A 66 -13.08 9.52 -10.72
N PHE A 67 -12.16 10.13 -11.48
CA PHE A 67 -11.25 11.13 -10.94
C PHE A 67 -11.90 12.53 -10.86
N PRO A 68 -11.51 13.35 -9.85
CA PRO A 68 -11.99 14.72 -9.76
C PRO A 68 -11.70 15.52 -11.04
N LYS A 69 -12.63 16.39 -11.44
CA LYS A 69 -12.53 17.21 -12.67
C LYS A 69 -11.36 18.20 -12.66
N GLU A 70 -10.85 18.51 -11.48
CA GLU A 70 -9.68 19.34 -11.25
C GLU A 70 -8.37 18.64 -11.66
N VAL A 71 -8.37 17.32 -11.69
CA VAL A 71 -7.23 16.51 -12.14
C VAL A 71 -7.31 16.34 -13.65
N SER A 72 -6.34 16.84 -14.38
CA SER A 72 -6.33 16.73 -15.85
C SER A 72 -6.15 15.28 -16.31
N ILE A 73 -6.74 14.92 -17.45
CA ILE A 73 -6.57 13.60 -18.09
C ILE A 73 -5.08 13.27 -18.29
N ASP A 74 -4.27 14.27 -18.59
CA ASP A 74 -2.82 14.11 -18.77
C ASP A 74 -2.13 13.72 -17.44
N GLN A 75 -2.53 14.30 -16.32
CA GLN A 75 -2.04 13.91 -15.00
C GLN A 75 -2.46 12.48 -14.64
N ILE A 76 -3.75 12.13 -14.85
CA ILE A 76 -4.27 10.80 -14.57
C ILE A 76 -3.51 9.75 -15.39
N THR A 77 -3.38 9.95 -16.69
CA THR A 77 -2.74 8.98 -17.60
C THR A 77 -1.24 8.85 -17.35
N ARG A 78 -0.54 9.93 -17.00
CA ARG A 78 0.86 9.87 -16.54
C ARG A 78 1.00 9.07 -15.25
N THR A 79 0.09 9.27 -14.31
CA THR A 79 0.10 8.53 -13.05
C THR A 79 -0.21 7.05 -13.28
N PHE A 80 -1.18 6.70 -14.11
CA PHE A 80 -1.44 5.32 -14.52
C PHE A 80 -0.20 4.65 -15.10
N ASN A 81 0.50 5.33 -16.01
CA ASN A 81 1.75 4.82 -16.58
C ASN A 81 2.83 4.65 -15.50
N SER A 82 2.93 5.57 -14.54
CA SER A 82 3.94 5.53 -13.48
C SER A 82 3.78 4.32 -12.55
N VAL A 83 2.55 3.85 -12.32
CA VAL A 83 2.25 2.65 -11.54
C VAL A 83 2.14 1.37 -12.39
N GLY A 84 2.48 1.46 -13.66
CA GLY A 84 2.48 0.31 -14.59
C GLY A 84 1.10 -0.05 -15.14
N PHE A 85 0.12 0.86 -15.09
CA PHE A 85 -1.20 0.69 -15.72
C PHE A 85 -1.21 1.36 -17.09
N SER A 86 -0.47 0.81 -18.06
CA SER A 86 -0.24 1.40 -19.38
C SER A 86 -1.12 0.79 -20.48
N SER A 87 -2.42 0.59 -20.20
CA SER A 87 -3.37 0.00 -21.14
C SER A 87 -4.56 0.95 -21.39
N PRO A 88 -4.48 1.87 -22.37
CA PRO A 88 -5.55 2.83 -22.64
C PRO A 88 -6.93 2.21 -22.81
N PRO A 89 -7.12 1.04 -23.48
CA PRO A 89 -8.43 0.40 -23.54
C PRO A 89 -9.00 0.01 -22.17
N SER A 90 -8.16 -0.22 -21.18
CA SER A 90 -8.59 -0.55 -19.81
C SER A 90 -8.98 0.71 -19.01
N TRP A 91 -8.47 1.87 -19.37
CA TRP A 91 -8.80 3.14 -18.72
C TRP A 91 -10.24 3.57 -18.96
N LEU A 92 -10.81 3.13 -20.09
CA LEU A 92 -12.18 3.42 -20.52
C LEU A 92 -13.20 2.37 -20.01
N LYS A 93 -12.79 1.50 -19.10
CA LYS A 93 -13.66 0.48 -18.50
C LYS A 93 -14.01 0.87 -17.07
N PRO A 94 -15.17 0.40 -16.56
CA PRO A 94 -15.50 0.55 -15.15
C PRO A 94 -14.54 -0.29 -14.28
N TYR A 95 -14.22 0.20 -13.09
CA TYR A 95 -13.34 -0.48 -12.14
C TYR A 95 -13.76 -1.93 -11.85
N SER A 96 -15.08 -2.19 -11.80
CA SER A 96 -15.64 -3.52 -11.48
C SER A 96 -15.15 -4.65 -12.39
N VAL A 97 -14.88 -4.36 -13.67
CA VAL A 97 -14.48 -5.37 -14.67
C VAL A 97 -12.98 -5.52 -14.83
N LEU A 98 -12.18 -4.75 -14.09
CA LEU A 98 -10.73 -4.86 -14.11
C LEU A 98 -10.24 -6.13 -13.40
N SER A 99 -9.10 -6.65 -13.84
CA SER A 99 -8.37 -7.68 -13.09
C SER A 99 -7.84 -7.13 -11.76
N ASN A 100 -7.57 -8.01 -10.77
CA ASN A 100 -7.04 -7.59 -9.47
C ASN A 100 -5.74 -6.79 -9.61
N GLY A 101 -4.85 -7.16 -10.51
CA GLY A 101 -3.63 -6.42 -10.78
C GLY A 101 -3.86 -5.03 -11.39
N GLN A 102 -4.90 -4.87 -12.21
CA GLN A 102 -5.32 -3.58 -12.74
C GLN A 102 -5.95 -2.72 -11.64
N LYS A 103 -6.84 -3.31 -10.83
CA LYS A 103 -7.47 -2.65 -9.67
C LYS A 103 -6.40 -2.10 -8.71
N MET A 104 -5.44 -2.93 -8.31
CA MET A 104 -4.35 -2.50 -7.44
C MET A 104 -3.60 -1.28 -8.02
N ARG A 105 -3.31 -1.28 -9.33
CA ARG A 105 -2.62 -0.15 -9.97
C ARG A 105 -3.48 1.11 -10.04
N VAL A 106 -4.78 0.97 -10.25
CA VAL A 106 -5.72 2.09 -10.20
C VAL A 106 -5.76 2.67 -8.79
N ASP A 107 -5.86 1.82 -7.76
CA ASP A 107 -5.88 2.26 -6.35
C ASP A 107 -4.56 2.98 -5.97
N LEU A 108 -3.41 2.47 -6.43
CA LEU A 108 -2.13 3.15 -6.26
C LEU A 108 -2.08 4.51 -6.96
N ALA A 109 -2.59 4.59 -8.19
CA ALA A 109 -2.64 5.86 -8.94
C ALA A 109 -3.56 6.87 -8.25
N THR A 110 -4.72 6.42 -7.77
CA THR A 110 -5.66 7.26 -7.02
C THR A 110 -5.00 7.80 -5.75
N SER A 111 -4.29 6.95 -5.00
CA SER A 111 -3.54 7.37 -3.81
C SER A 111 -2.47 8.43 -4.12
N LEU A 112 -1.77 8.29 -5.24
CA LEU A 112 -0.74 9.25 -5.66
C LEU A 112 -1.32 10.61 -6.07
N LEU A 113 -2.57 10.65 -6.56
CA LEU A 113 -3.24 11.86 -7.01
C LEU A 113 -3.98 12.61 -5.89
N GLN A 114 -4.14 11.99 -4.71
CA GLN A 114 -4.65 12.66 -3.52
C GLN A 114 -3.63 13.68 -3.01
N ASP A 115 -4.09 14.69 -2.24
CA ASP A 115 -3.21 15.76 -1.72
C ASP A 115 -2.37 15.32 -0.51
N GLU A 116 -2.67 14.16 0.10
CA GLU A 116 -1.97 13.65 1.27
C GLU A 116 -0.47 13.44 1.00
N ALA A 117 0.35 13.97 1.91
CA ALA A 117 1.81 13.81 1.86
C ALA A 117 2.27 12.39 2.27
N LEU A 118 1.49 11.70 3.08
CA LEU A 118 1.74 10.33 3.51
C LEU A 118 0.58 9.42 3.09
N ILE A 119 0.89 8.31 2.47
CA ILE A 119 -0.05 7.29 2.01
C ILE A 119 0.23 6.00 2.76
N VAL A 120 -0.74 5.47 3.50
CA VAL A 120 -0.66 4.14 4.12
C VAL A 120 -1.58 3.20 3.38
N PHE A 121 -1.02 2.28 2.60
CA PHE A 121 -1.74 1.37 1.72
C PHE A 121 -1.81 -0.03 2.35
N ASP A 122 -3.00 -0.39 2.85
CA ASP A 122 -3.23 -1.70 3.47
C ASP A 122 -3.46 -2.80 2.44
N GLU A 123 -3.26 -4.04 2.85
CA GLU A 123 -3.37 -5.24 2.01
C GLU A 123 -2.53 -5.14 0.72
N PHE A 124 -1.39 -4.43 0.80
CA PHE A 124 -0.51 -4.23 -0.35
C PHE A 124 -0.09 -5.57 -0.94
N THR A 125 -0.40 -5.79 -2.21
CA THR A 125 -0.13 -7.02 -2.98
C THR A 125 -0.87 -8.29 -2.53
N SER A 126 -1.80 -8.23 -1.58
CA SER A 126 -2.45 -9.42 -1.02
C SER A 126 -3.34 -10.18 -2.00
N VAL A 127 -3.93 -9.48 -2.97
CA VAL A 127 -4.93 -10.04 -3.90
C VAL A 127 -4.40 -10.30 -5.32
N VAL A 128 -3.09 -10.18 -5.53
CA VAL A 128 -2.44 -10.32 -6.84
C VAL A 128 -1.38 -11.44 -6.82
N ASP A 129 -1.11 -12.00 -8.00
CA ASP A 129 -0.01 -12.96 -8.15
C ASP A 129 1.36 -12.28 -7.92
N ARG A 130 2.39 -13.09 -7.70
CA ARG A 130 3.71 -12.57 -7.30
C ARG A 130 4.43 -11.80 -8.40
N GLU A 131 4.18 -12.11 -9.67
CA GLU A 131 4.71 -11.36 -10.81
C GLU A 131 4.10 -9.95 -10.88
N VAL A 132 2.77 -9.86 -10.75
CA VAL A 132 2.05 -8.58 -10.70
C VAL A 132 2.46 -7.77 -9.47
N ALA A 133 2.60 -8.42 -8.31
CA ALA A 133 3.09 -7.80 -7.07
C ALA A 133 4.48 -7.19 -7.26
N LYS A 134 5.41 -7.91 -7.86
CA LYS A 134 6.77 -7.45 -8.14
C LYS A 134 6.78 -6.22 -9.05
N ILE A 135 6.06 -6.30 -10.17
CA ILE A 135 5.97 -5.18 -11.12
C ILE A 135 5.34 -3.95 -10.45
N GLY A 136 4.25 -4.14 -9.71
CA GLY A 136 3.57 -3.07 -8.98
C GLY A 136 4.43 -2.44 -7.90
N SER A 137 5.17 -3.24 -7.13
CA SER A 137 6.09 -2.76 -6.09
C SER A 137 7.23 -1.92 -6.68
N HIS A 138 7.86 -2.38 -7.75
CA HIS A 138 8.88 -1.58 -8.46
C HIS A 138 8.32 -0.29 -9.05
N ALA A 139 7.09 -0.33 -9.58
CA ALA A 139 6.47 0.85 -10.16
C ALA A 139 6.16 1.92 -9.12
N ILE A 140 5.52 1.54 -7.99
CA ILE A 140 5.21 2.48 -6.91
C ILE A 140 6.49 3.01 -6.24
N GLN A 141 7.49 2.16 -6.02
CA GLN A 141 8.79 2.58 -5.51
C GLN A 141 9.39 3.70 -6.35
N LYS A 142 9.47 3.52 -7.67
CA LYS A 142 9.99 4.54 -8.58
C LYS A 142 9.13 5.80 -8.65
N ALA A 143 7.81 5.66 -8.52
CA ALA A 143 6.90 6.78 -8.53
C ALA A 143 7.07 7.64 -7.26
N ILE A 144 7.08 7.02 -6.08
CA ILE A 144 7.27 7.72 -4.80
C ILE A 144 8.62 8.43 -4.74
N ARG A 145 9.72 7.76 -5.14
CA ARG A 145 11.07 8.35 -5.13
C ARG A 145 11.24 9.58 -6.03
N ARG A 146 10.25 9.90 -6.88
CA ARG A 146 10.21 11.09 -7.74
C ARG A 146 9.30 12.19 -7.23
N THR A 147 8.72 12.01 -6.06
CA THR A 147 7.81 12.96 -5.41
C THR A 147 8.31 13.27 -4.00
N ASP A 148 7.70 14.25 -3.36
CA ASP A 148 7.93 14.56 -1.93
C ASP A 148 7.00 13.73 -1.00
N LYS A 149 6.23 12.80 -1.57
CA LYS A 149 5.30 11.95 -0.82
C LYS A 149 6.02 10.82 -0.08
N LYS A 150 5.41 10.38 1.01
CA LYS A 150 5.80 9.18 1.75
C LYS A 150 4.77 8.08 1.51
N PHE A 151 5.22 6.82 1.49
CA PHE A 151 4.39 5.65 1.25
C PHE A 151 4.70 4.55 2.25
N ILE A 152 3.68 4.00 2.88
CA ILE A 152 3.80 2.84 3.75
C ILE A 152 2.97 1.70 3.17
N ALA A 153 3.64 0.61 2.82
CA ALA A 153 2.98 -0.64 2.46
C ALA A 153 2.67 -1.46 3.70
N VAL A 154 1.45 -1.98 3.81
CA VAL A 154 1.06 -2.92 4.86
C VAL A 154 0.67 -4.24 4.20
N GLY A 155 1.36 -5.33 4.51
CA GLY A 155 1.10 -6.59 3.81
C GLY A 155 1.62 -7.83 4.55
N CYS A 156 1.28 -9.01 4.00
CA CYS A 156 1.68 -10.29 4.58
C CYS A 156 2.83 -10.98 3.82
N HIS A 157 3.33 -10.39 2.77
CA HIS A 157 4.33 -10.98 1.91
C HIS A 157 5.70 -10.32 2.12
N PHE A 158 6.67 -11.09 2.60
CA PHE A 158 8.01 -10.61 2.93
C PHE A 158 8.86 -10.29 1.69
N ASP A 159 8.64 -10.95 0.55
CA ASP A 159 9.34 -10.71 -0.72
C ASP A 159 9.09 -9.32 -1.33
N VAL A 160 8.08 -8.59 -0.83
CA VAL A 160 7.84 -7.18 -1.17
C VAL A 160 9.01 -6.29 -0.76
N GLU A 161 9.74 -6.64 0.28
CA GLU A 161 10.93 -5.93 0.73
C GLU A 161 11.94 -5.74 -0.41
N ASP A 162 12.27 -6.81 -1.13
CA ASP A 162 13.26 -6.80 -2.22
C ASP A 162 12.83 -5.92 -3.41
N TRP A 163 11.54 -5.68 -3.56
CA TRP A 163 10.99 -4.96 -4.72
C TRP A 163 10.61 -3.51 -4.41
N LEU A 164 10.17 -3.27 -3.20
CA LEU A 164 9.75 -1.95 -2.73
C LEU A 164 10.93 -1.12 -2.25
N LEU A 165 12.00 -1.79 -1.78
CA LEU A 165 13.21 -1.17 -1.22
C LEU A 165 12.87 -0.12 -0.14
N PRO A 166 12.21 -0.52 0.96
CA PRO A 166 11.76 0.40 1.98
C PRO A 166 12.94 0.95 2.81
N ASP A 167 12.83 2.18 3.27
CA ASP A 167 13.82 2.81 4.15
C ASP A 167 13.77 2.24 5.56
N TRP A 168 12.59 1.75 5.97
CA TRP A 168 12.40 1.03 7.23
C TRP A 168 11.36 -0.10 7.09
N ILE A 169 11.51 -1.10 7.93
CA ILE A 169 10.63 -2.27 8.00
C ILE A 169 10.19 -2.46 9.45
N PHE A 170 8.88 -2.58 9.67
CA PHE A 170 8.32 -3.04 10.93
C PHE A 170 7.79 -4.46 10.74
N ASN A 171 8.46 -5.42 11.37
CA ASN A 171 8.04 -6.82 11.37
C ASN A 171 7.18 -7.09 12.61
N THR A 172 5.88 -7.32 12.40
CA THR A 172 4.94 -7.55 13.52
C THR A 172 5.14 -8.88 14.25
N MET A 173 5.95 -9.79 13.72
CA MET A 173 6.32 -11.04 14.38
C MET A 173 7.45 -10.84 15.39
N GLU A 174 8.30 -9.87 15.16
CA GLU A 174 9.50 -9.60 15.94
C GLU A 174 9.36 -8.32 16.79
N LEU A 175 8.33 -7.51 16.49
CA LEU A 175 7.96 -6.29 17.20
C LEU A 175 9.08 -5.25 17.30
N PHE A 176 9.89 -5.14 16.25
CA PHE A 176 10.91 -4.09 16.14
C PHE A 176 10.95 -3.47 14.75
N VAL A 177 11.49 -2.25 14.69
CA VAL A 177 11.74 -1.53 13.44
C VAL A 177 13.20 -1.68 13.04
N VAL A 178 13.43 -2.03 11.79
CA VAL A 178 14.76 -2.03 11.19
C VAL A 178 14.83 -0.90 10.17
N PHE A 179 15.80 -0.01 10.30
CA PHE A 179 16.15 0.95 9.27
C PHE A 179 17.10 0.28 8.28
N VAL A 180 16.75 0.34 7.01
CA VAL A 180 17.49 -0.34 5.94
C VAL A 180 18.40 0.68 5.26
N ALA A 181 19.70 0.56 5.45
CA ALA A 181 20.68 1.35 4.71
C ALA A 181 21.01 0.64 3.40
N TYR A 182 20.45 1.08 2.30
CA TYR A 182 20.90 0.65 0.97
C TYR A 182 22.19 1.42 0.63
N CYS A 183 23.35 0.75 0.74
CA CYS A 183 24.58 1.28 0.17
C CYS A 183 24.40 1.39 -1.33
N LEU A 184 24.19 2.59 -1.84
CA LEU A 184 24.32 2.90 -3.25
C LEU A 184 25.80 2.72 -3.61
N PHE A 185 26.20 1.52 -4.01
CA PHE A 185 27.42 1.34 -4.76
C PHE A 185 27.21 2.05 -6.10
N HIS A 186 27.66 3.29 -6.18
CA HIS A 186 27.97 3.92 -7.46
C HIS A 186 29.09 3.11 -8.08
N ILE A 187 28.75 2.26 -9.02
CA ILE A 187 29.73 1.76 -9.98
C ILE A 187 30.07 2.95 -10.88
N LEU A 188 31.24 3.51 -10.67
CA LEU A 188 31.90 4.45 -11.58
C LEU A 188 32.25 3.72 -12.88
#